data_e18d482e341fff9b5dd7254c72b5b8f7
#
_entry.id   e18d482e341fff9b5dd7254c72b5b8f7
#
_cell.length_a   1.000
_cell.length_b   1.000
_cell.length_c   1.000
_cell.angle_alpha   90.00
_cell.angle_beta   90.00
_cell.angle_gamma   90.00
#
_symmetry.space_group_name_H-M   'P 1'
#
loop_
_entity.id
_entity.type
_entity.pdbx_description
1 polymer ?
#
loop_
_entity_poly.entity_id
_entity_poly.type
_entity_poly.pdbx_seq_one_letter_code
_entity_poly.pdbx_strand_id
1 'polypeptide(L)'
;MTETEIRQALLSVAKEMTTCGLVEGTAGNVSARLPDGNVILTPSSLDYKTMTLEDLVVTDINGKVLEGHRTPTTEKSLHLACLKKHQDIGAVMHCHAMFATMFAIVRQPIPCVIEEFDVYVGGDVPVADYQMTGSDALAEEVSNRVADRGAVLMANHGLLCVKKN
;
A
#
# COMPACT_ATOMS: atom_id res chain seq x y z
N MET A 1 -5.45 5.98 -17.21
CA MET A 1 -6.78 5.75 -16.60
C MET A 1 -7.38 7.09 -16.20
N THR A 2 -8.69 7.26 -16.37
CA THR A 2 -9.44 8.40 -15.83
C THR A 2 -9.57 8.27 -14.30
N GLU A 3 -9.89 9.37 -13.62
CA GLU A 3 -10.12 9.35 -12.17
C GLU A 3 -11.21 8.36 -11.77
N THR A 4 -12.33 8.30 -12.53
CA THR A 4 -13.42 7.35 -12.28
C THR A 4 -12.96 5.89 -12.36
N GLU A 5 -12.14 5.55 -13.35
CA GLU A 5 -11.56 4.20 -13.48
C GLU A 5 -10.62 3.87 -12.31
N ILE A 6 -9.83 4.83 -11.85
CA ILE A 6 -8.92 4.65 -10.69
C ILE A 6 -9.73 4.41 -9.41
N ARG A 7 -10.79 5.19 -9.17
CA ARG A 7 -11.69 5.02 -8.01
C ARG A 7 -12.34 3.63 -8.01
N GLN A 8 -12.83 3.17 -9.15
CA GLN A 8 -13.43 1.84 -9.29
C GLN A 8 -12.40 0.72 -9.08
N ALA A 9 -11.22 0.85 -9.68
CA ALA A 9 -10.14 -0.12 -9.54
C ALA A 9 -9.68 -0.23 -8.08
N LEU A 10 -9.50 0.90 -7.39
CA LEU A 10 -9.08 0.92 -5.99
C LEU A 10 -10.11 0.24 -5.08
N LEU A 11 -11.41 0.54 -5.27
CA LEU A 11 -12.48 -0.13 -4.54
C LEU A 11 -12.50 -1.64 -4.79
N SER A 12 -12.33 -2.06 -6.06
CA SER A 12 -12.28 -3.48 -6.43
C SER A 12 -11.11 -4.19 -5.75
N VAL A 13 -9.91 -3.63 -5.82
CA VAL A 13 -8.71 -4.18 -5.19
C VAL A 13 -8.87 -4.29 -3.67
N ALA A 14 -9.40 -3.27 -3.00
CA ALA A 14 -9.63 -3.31 -1.56
C ALA A 14 -10.59 -4.45 -1.15
N LYS A 15 -11.66 -4.67 -1.92
CA LYS A 15 -12.58 -5.80 -1.70
C LYS A 15 -11.92 -7.15 -1.99
N GLU A 16 -11.11 -7.23 -3.03
CA GLU A 16 -10.40 -8.44 -3.41
C GLU A 16 -9.38 -8.85 -2.34
N MET A 17 -8.67 -7.90 -1.71
CA MET A 17 -7.76 -8.18 -0.59
C MET A 17 -8.45 -8.98 0.53
N THR A 18 -9.71 -8.67 0.83
CA THR A 18 -10.50 -9.40 1.83
C THR A 18 -10.89 -10.80 1.33
N THR A 19 -11.34 -10.91 0.08
CA THR A 19 -11.79 -12.21 -0.48
C THR A 19 -10.64 -13.18 -0.70
N CYS A 20 -9.45 -12.68 -1.02
CA CYS A 20 -8.23 -13.49 -1.18
C CYS A 20 -7.50 -13.77 0.14
N GLY A 21 -8.00 -13.30 1.29
CA GLY A 21 -7.37 -13.55 2.59
C GLY A 21 -6.04 -12.81 2.78
N LEU A 22 -5.82 -11.71 2.04
CA LEU A 22 -4.63 -10.86 2.22
C LEU A 22 -4.75 -9.95 3.44
N VAL A 23 -5.97 -9.71 3.91
CA VAL A 23 -6.28 -8.91 5.10
C VAL A 23 -7.45 -9.52 5.86
N GLU A 24 -7.51 -9.24 7.16
CA GLU A 24 -8.62 -9.60 8.05
C GLU A 24 -9.23 -8.34 8.66
N GLY A 25 -10.56 -8.35 8.84
CA GLY A 25 -11.29 -7.22 9.43
C GLY A 25 -11.11 -5.93 8.62
N THR A 26 -10.55 -4.92 9.27
CA THR A 26 -10.27 -3.60 8.69
C THR A 26 -8.78 -3.34 8.46
N ALA A 27 -7.97 -4.40 8.48
CA ALA A 27 -6.53 -4.32 8.25
C ALA A 27 -6.20 -4.05 6.78
N GLY A 28 -4.96 -3.58 6.56
CA GLY A 28 -4.47 -3.24 5.22
C GLY A 28 -5.08 -1.97 4.64
N ASN A 29 -4.52 -1.50 3.56
CA ASN A 29 -4.95 -0.26 2.90
C ASN A 29 -4.39 -0.16 1.47
N VAL A 30 -5.08 0.62 0.65
CA VAL A 30 -4.70 0.84 -0.75
C VAL A 30 -4.76 2.33 -1.07
N SER A 31 -3.84 2.78 -1.91
CA SER A 31 -3.86 4.13 -2.47
C SER A 31 -3.46 4.13 -3.94
N ALA A 32 -3.88 5.15 -4.65
CA ALA A 32 -3.47 5.38 -6.03
C ALA A 32 -3.27 6.88 -6.31
N ARG A 33 -2.36 7.18 -7.22
CA ARG A 33 -2.16 8.53 -7.73
C ARG A 33 -3.24 8.86 -8.76
N LEU A 34 -3.87 10.02 -8.61
CA LEU A 34 -4.82 10.57 -9.57
C LEU A 34 -4.12 11.33 -10.70
N PRO A 35 -4.78 11.57 -11.85
CA PRO A 35 -4.19 12.28 -12.98
C PRO A 35 -3.72 13.71 -12.67
N ASP A 36 -4.31 14.35 -11.68
CA ASP A 36 -3.95 15.70 -11.20
C ASP A 36 -2.80 15.70 -10.18
N GLY A 37 -2.25 14.52 -9.84
CA GLY A 37 -1.18 14.35 -8.88
C GLY A 37 -1.62 14.16 -7.43
N ASN A 38 -2.91 14.32 -7.12
CA ASN A 38 -3.48 14.02 -5.82
C ASN A 38 -3.50 12.49 -5.58
N VAL A 39 -3.80 12.07 -4.35
CA VAL A 39 -3.77 10.67 -3.95
C VAL A 39 -5.13 10.28 -3.38
N ILE A 40 -5.72 9.22 -3.92
CA ILE A 40 -6.91 8.59 -3.37
C ILE A 40 -6.52 7.41 -2.49
N LEU A 41 -7.17 7.29 -1.31
CA LEU A 41 -6.87 6.27 -0.30
C LEU A 41 -8.14 5.61 0.23
N THR A 42 -7.99 4.38 0.72
CA THR A 42 -9.00 3.74 1.55
C THR A 42 -9.13 4.46 2.90
N PRO A 43 -10.35 4.51 3.48
CA PRO A 43 -10.57 5.09 4.80
C PRO A 43 -10.04 4.18 5.92
N SER A 44 -9.87 4.76 7.10
CA SER A 44 -9.53 4.04 8.33
C SER A 44 -10.74 3.27 8.87
N SER A 45 -10.51 2.06 9.40
CA SER A 45 -11.46 1.30 10.20
C SER A 45 -12.82 1.02 9.55
N LEU A 46 -12.84 0.82 8.23
CA LEU A 46 -14.04 0.44 7.47
C LEU A 46 -13.86 -0.96 6.88
N ASP A 47 -14.90 -1.80 7.04
CA ASP A 47 -14.95 -3.12 6.38
C ASP A 47 -15.06 -2.95 4.85
N TYR A 48 -14.08 -3.48 4.14
CA TYR A 48 -14.02 -3.38 2.67
C TYR A 48 -15.19 -4.06 1.97
N LYS A 49 -15.86 -5.04 2.59
CA LYS A 49 -17.05 -5.68 2.02
C LYS A 49 -18.20 -4.69 1.84
N THR A 50 -18.32 -3.74 2.77
CA THR A 50 -19.39 -2.72 2.77
C THR A 50 -18.96 -1.39 2.17
N MET A 51 -17.66 -1.19 1.94
CA MET A 51 -17.09 0.05 1.41
C MET A 51 -17.67 0.39 0.03
N THR A 52 -17.91 1.67 -0.19
CA THR A 52 -18.40 2.25 -1.45
C THR A 52 -17.42 3.29 -1.99
N LEU A 53 -17.67 3.80 -3.19
CA LEU A 53 -16.85 4.86 -3.79
C LEU A 53 -16.88 6.17 -2.97
N GLU A 54 -17.99 6.45 -2.28
CA GLU A 54 -18.18 7.65 -1.47
C GLU A 54 -17.35 7.62 -0.17
N ASP A 55 -16.92 6.43 0.25
CA ASP A 55 -16.08 6.25 1.44
C ASP A 55 -14.60 6.56 1.18
N LEU A 56 -14.18 6.59 -0.09
CA LEU A 56 -12.79 6.88 -0.47
C LEU A 56 -12.43 8.33 -0.14
N VAL A 57 -11.17 8.55 0.21
CA VAL A 57 -10.67 9.87 0.63
C VAL A 57 -9.58 10.34 -0.33
N VAL A 58 -9.66 11.58 -0.79
CA VAL A 58 -8.62 12.21 -1.61
C VAL A 58 -7.80 13.17 -0.75
N THR A 59 -6.49 13.07 -0.86
CA THR A 59 -5.54 14.00 -0.22
C THR A 59 -4.63 14.62 -1.27
N ASP A 60 -4.02 15.76 -0.95
CA ASP A 60 -2.83 16.16 -1.67
C ASP A 60 -1.65 15.25 -1.31
N ILE A 61 -0.52 15.38 -2.01
CA ILE A 61 0.69 14.57 -1.77
C ILE A 61 1.34 14.82 -0.38
N ASN A 62 0.92 15.86 0.33
CA ASN A 62 1.37 16.17 1.69
C ASN A 62 0.38 15.68 2.76
N GLY A 63 -0.71 15.02 2.35
CA GLY A 63 -1.67 14.39 3.26
C GLY A 63 -2.79 15.29 3.77
N LYS A 64 -2.95 16.50 3.20
CA LYS A 64 -4.11 17.35 3.46
C LYS A 64 -5.32 16.77 2.74
N VAL A 65 -6.39 16.49 3.47
CA VAL A 65 -7.65 16.00 2.90
C VAL A 65 -8.28 17.07 2.02
N LEU A 66 -8.60 16.71 0.78
CA LEU A 66 -9.23 17.55 -0.22
C LEU A 66 -10.69 17.14 -0.47
N GLU A 67 -10.99 15.82 -0.43
CA GLU A 67 -12.31 15.27 -0.69
C GLU A 67 -12.55 14.04 0.20
N GLY A 68 -13.82 13.79 0.53
CA GLY A 68 -14.28 12.67 1.34
C GLY A 68 -14.73 13.08 2.73
N HIS A 69 -15.61 12.28 3.31
CA HIS A 69 -16.19 12.51 4.65
C HIS A 69 -15.55 11.61 5.73
N ARG A 70 -14.73 10.66 5.31
CA ARG A 70 -14.04 9.69 6.19
C ARG A 70 -12.66 10.18 6.57
N THR A 71 -12.14 9.62 7.65
CA THR A 71 -10.72 9.74 7.98
C THR A 71 -9.91 8.79 7.08
N PRO A 72 -8.87 9.26 6.39
CA PRO A 72 -8.02 8.37 5.60
C PRO A 72 -7.32 7.35 6.48
N THR A 73 -6.81 6.26 5.90
CA THR A 73 -6.03 5.26 6.62
C THR A 73 -5.00 5.86 7.57
N THR A 74 -4.83 5.26 8.74
CA THR A 74 -3.80 5.67 9.73
C THR A 74 -2.38 5.55 9.18
N GLU A 75 -2.18 4.76 8.14
CA GLU A 75 -0.89 4.56 7.48
C GLU A 75 -0.70 5.42 6.23
N LYS A 76 -1.48 6.51 6.08
CA LYS A 76 -1.36 7.40 4.91
C LYS A 76 0.07 7.92 4.69
N SER A 77 0.83 8.20 5.76
CA SER A 77 2.23 8.66 5.65
C SER A 77 3.09 7.66 4.89
N LEU A 78 2.91 6.36 5.12
CA LEU A 78 3.60 5.27 4.43
C LEU A 78 3.34 5.30 2.92
N HIS A 79 2.08 5.41 2.52
CA HIS A 79 1.66 5.50 1.12
C HIS A 79 2.19 6.76 0.45
N LEU A 80 1.98 7.90 1.09
CA LEU A 80 2.39 9.20 0.55
C LEU A 80 3.91 9.31 0.40
N ALA A 81 4.70 8.74 1.32
CA ALA A 81 6.15 8.73 1.23
C ALA A 81 6.63 7.96 -0.02
N CYS A 82 6.07 6.76 -0.28
CA CYS A 82 6.38 5.99 -1.47
C CYS A 82 6.02 6.76 -2.75
N LEU A 83 4.80 7.29 -2.82
CA LEU A 83 4.32 8.04 -3.97
C LEU A 83 5.08 9.36 -4.18
N LYS A 84 5.46 10.06 -3.12
CA LYS A 84 6.20 11.32 -3.18
C LYS A 84 7.64 11.12 -3.64
N LYS A 85 8.29 10.08 -3.13
CA LYS A 85 9.69 9.79 -3.41
C LYS A 85 9.90 9.20 -4.81
N HIS A 86 8.99 8.35 -5.26
CA HIS A 86 9.07 7.62 -6.51
C HIS A 86 7.92 8.04 -7.44
N GLN A 87 8.22 8.92 -8.39
CA GLN A 87 7.21 9.48 -9.30
C GLN A 87 6.67 8.45 -10.30
N ASP A 88 7.39 7.36 -10.53
CA ASP A 88 6.99 6.23 -11.36
C ASP A 88 6.02 5.26 -10.65
N ILE A 89 5.82 5.40 -9.33
CA ILE A 89 4.82 4.63 -8.59
C ILE A 89 3.45 5.27 -8.75
N GLY A 90 2.50 4.49 -9.28
CA GLY A 90 1.10 4.89 -9.46
C GLY A 90 0.17 4.40 -8.35
N ALA A 91 0.50 3.30 -7.68
CA ALA A 91 -0.33 2.74 -6.62
C ALA A 91 0.52 2.06 -5.53
N VAL A 92 -0.03 2.03 -4.31
CA VAL A 92 0.57 1.38 -3.14
C VAL A 92 -0.50 0.55 -2.43
N MET A 93 -0.16 -0.68 -2.07
CA MET A 93 -1.00 -1.60 -1.31
C MET A 93 -0.24 -2.12 -0.10
N HIS A 94 -0.82 -2.01 1.08
CA HIS A 94 -0.34 -2.68 2.29
C HIS A 94 -1.30 -3.80 2.68
N CYS A 95 -0.76 -4.96 3.04
CA CYS A 95 -1.54 -6.12 3.48
C CYS A 95 -0.79 -6.96 4.51
N HIS A 96 -1.53 -7.87 5.17
CA HIS A 96 -1.01 -8.81 6.15
C HIS A 96 -1.03 -10.24 5.60
N ALA A 97 -0.66 -10.42 4.33
CA ALA A 97 -0.58 -11.74 3.69
C ALA A 97 0.19 -12.72 4.57
N MET A 98 -0.46 -13.80 5.00
CA MET A 98 0.02 -14.69 6.06
C MET A 98 1.47 -15.14 5.87
N PHE A 99 1.79 -15.71 4.71
CA PHE A 99 3.14 -16.24 4.44
C PHE A 99 4.19 -15.13 4.36
N ALA A 100 3.88 -14.00 3.72
CA ALA A 100 4.79 -12.86 3.67
C ALA A 100 5.04 -12.27 5.07
N THR A 101 3.99 -12.21 5.90
CA THR A 101 4.12 -11.74 7.29
C THR A 101 5.00 -12.68 8.14
N MET A 102 4.98 -14.00 7.89
CA MET A 102 5.92 -14.92 8.55
C MET A 102 7.38 -14.57 8.25
N PHE A 103 7.71 -14.26 6.99
CA PHE A 103 9.05 -13.80 6.61
C PHE A 103 9.39 -12.46 7.27
N ALA A 104 8.42 -11.54 7.34
CA ALA A 104 8.60 -10.25 8.02
C ALA A 104 8.90 -10.42 9.53
N ILE A 105 8.23 -11.36 10.21
CA ILE A 105 8.45 -11.66 11.64
C ILE A 105 9.85 -12.21 11.89
N VAL A 106 10.31 -13.16 11.05
CA VAL A 106 11.65 -13.75 11.20
C VAL A 106 12.74 -12.90 10.55
N ARG A 107 12.38 -11.73 9.97
CA ARG A 107 13.29 -10.78 9.33
C ARG A 107 14.15 -11.41 8.23
N GLN A 108 13.56 -12.30 7.45
CA GLN A 108 14.19 -12.89 6.29
C GLN A 108 13.57 -12.34 5.01
N PRO A 109 14.36 -11.98 4.00
CA PRO A 109 13.83 -11.61 2.70
C PRO A 109 13.14 -12.81 2.04
N ILE A 110 12.16 -12.57 1.19
CA ILE A 110 11.62 -13.61 0.32
C ILE A 110 12.54 -13.69 -0.91
N PRO A 111 13.24 -14.81 -1.15
CA PRO A 111 14.18 -14.91 -2.25
C PRO A 111 13.46 -15.00 -3.61
N CYS A 112 14.06 -14.41 -4.62
CA CYS A 112 13.61 -14.51 -6.01
C CYS A 112 14.01 -15.89 -6.57
N VAL A 113 13.12 -16.87 -6.43
CA VAL A 113 13.37 -18.26 -6.84
C VAL A 113 12.56 -18.70 -8.08
N ILE A 114 11.67 -17.85 -8.58
CA ILE A 114 10.88 -18.07 -9.78
C ILE A 114 10.92 -16.83 -10.67
N GLU A 115 10.83 -17.05 -11.98
CA GLU A 115 10.98 -16.01 -13.00
C GLU A 115 9.94 -14.88 -12.87
N GLU A 116 8.70 -15.21 -12.50
CA GLU A 116 7.64 -14.24 -12.28
C GLU A 116 7.98 -13.24 -11.18
N PHE A 117 8.77 -13.65 -10.17
CA PHE A 117 9.21 -12.77 -9.10
C PHE A 117 10.14 -11.68 -9.61
N ASP A 118 11.06 -12.04 -10.53
CA ASP A 118 11.95 -11.07 -11.17
C ASP A 118 11.15 -10.06 -12.02
N VAL A 119 10.17 -10.56 -12.79
CA VAL A 119 9.35 -9.73 -13.67
C VAL A 119 8.45 -8.75 -12.89
N TYR A 120 7.79 -9.19 -11.81
CA TYR A 120 6.79 -8.39 -11.10
C TYR A 120 7.35 -7.65 -9.89
N VAL A 121 8.38 -8.17 -9.24
CA VAL A 121 8.96 -7.60 -8.02
C VAL A 121 10.33 -6.97 -8.28
N GLY A 122 11.08 -7.49 -9.28
CA GLY A 122 12.42 -7.01 -9.62
C GLY A 122 13.52 -7.65 -8.78
N GLY A 123 13.29 -8.85 -8.22
CA GLY A 123 14.23 -9.61 -7.42
C GLY A 123 13.68 -10.00 -6.05
N ASP A 124 14.54 -10.20 -5.06
CA ASP A 124 14.14 -10.53 -3.68
C ASP A 124 13.24 -9.45 -3.08
N VAL A 125 12.28 -9.85 -2.23
CA VAL A 125 11.51 -8.91 -1.41
C VAL A 125 12.33 -8.59 -0.17
N PRO A 126 12.89 -7.39 -0.03
CA PRO A 126 13.71 -7.02 1.13
C PRO A 126 12.86 -6.81 2.37
N VAL A 127 13.51 -6.81 3.55
CA VAL A 127 12.86 -6.50 4.83
C VAL A 127 13.29 -5.10 5.27
N ALA A 128 12.31 -4.22 5.48
CA ALA A 128 12.49 -2.93 6.14
C ALA A 128 12.64 -3.13 7.66
N ASP A 129 13.50 -2.37 8.29
CA ASP A 129 13.70 -2.43 9.74
C ASP A 129 12.42 -2.02 10.48
N TYR A 130 12.25 -2.60 11.68
CA TYR A 130 11.08 -2.30 12.49
C TYR A 130 11.01 -0.82 12.87
N GLN A 131 9.87 -0.22 12.57
CA GLN A 131 9.48 1.10 13.03
C GLN A 131 8.01 1.04 13.50
N MET A 132 7.61 1.97 14.34
CA MET A 132 6.23 2.02 14.84
C MET A 132 5.24 2.27 13.69
N THR A 133 4.16 1.49 13.67
CA THR A 133 3.06 1.64 12.70
C THR A 133 2.52 3.06 12.68
N GLY A 134 2.32 3.61 11.49
CA GLY A 134 1.82 4.98 11.28
C GLY A 134 2.85 6.08 11.51
N SER A 135 4.11 5.76 11.88
CA SER A 135 5.15 6.75 12.08
C SER A 135 5.78 7.22 10.76
N ASP A 136 6.32 8.44 10.76
CA ASP A 136 7.09 8.95 9.63
C ASP A 136 8.41 8.18 9.46
N ALA A 137 8.96 7.61 10.53
CA ALA A 137 10.14 6.75 10.47
C ALA A 137 9.87 5.47 9.67
N LEU A 138 8.69 4.82 9.84
CA LEU A 138 8.27 3.69 9.02
C LEU A 138 8.11 4.10 7.55
N ALA A 139 7.48 5.25 7.32
CA ALA A 139 7.25 5.77 5.98
C ALA A 139 8.57 6.04 5.24
N GLU A 140 9.55 6.63 5.90
CA GLU A 140 10.89 6.87 5.37
C GLU A 140 11.63 5.57 5.08
N GLU A 141 11.70 4.65 6.05
CA GLU A 141 12.39 3.37 5.93
C GLU A 141 11.86 2.55 4.73
N VAL A 142 10.53 2.39 4.65
CA VAL A 142 9.91 1.60 3.58
C VAL A 142 10.06 2.28 2.23
N SER A 143 9.87 3.61 2.15
CA SER A 143 10.03 4.35 0.87
C SER A 143 11.47 4.30 0.34
N ASN A 144 12.47 4.11 1.21
CA ASN A 144 13.86 3.88 0.79
C ASN A 144 14.05 2.48 0.19
N ARG A 145 13.34 1.47 0.72
CA ARG A 145 13.50 0.06 0.32
C ARG A 145 12.76 -0.30 -0.97
N VAL A 146 11.68 0.40 -1.33
CA VAL A 146 10.91 0.14 -2.57
C VAL A 146 11.54 0.77 -3.82
N ALA A 147 12.74 1.36 -3.76
CA ALA A 147 13.36 2.14 -4.84
C ALA A 147 13.37 1.40 -6.19
N ASP A 148 13.77 0.13 -6.19
CA ASP A 148 13.89 -0.72 -7.38
C ASP A 148 13.08 -2.02 -7.29
N ARG A 149 12.26 -2.16 -6.23
CA ARG A 149 11.46 -3.36 -5.97
C ARG A 149 9.96 -3.06 -6.04
N GLY A 150 9.20 -4.06 -6.47
CA GLY A 150 7.73 -4.02 -6.46
C GLY A 150 7.12 -4.32 -5.09
N ALA A 151 7.91 -4.77 -4.11
CA ALA A 151 7.42 -5.13 -2.79
C ALA A 151 8.50 -5.00 -1.71
N VAL A 152 8.07 -4.78 -0.45
CA VAL A 152 8.91 -4.71 0.75
C VAL A 152 8.19 -5.34 1.92
N LEU A 153 8.86 -6.22 2.66
CA LEU A 153 8.41 -6.69 3.97
C LEU A 153 8.69 -5.62 5.03
N MET A 154 7.76 -5.41 5.93
CA MET A 154 7.93 -4.55 7.11
C MET A 154 8.11 -5.44 8.34
N ALA A 155 9.28 -5.40 8.99
CA ALA A 155 9.59 -6.25 10.14
C ALA A 155 8.48 -6.20 11.20
N ASN A 156 8.01 -7.37 11.66
CA ASN A 156 6.95 -7.56 12.64
C ASN A 156 5.60 -6.90 12.29
N HIS A 157 5.32 -6.68 10.98
CA HIS A 157 4.12 -5.97 10.56
C HIS A 157 3.42 -6.67 9.39
N GLY A 158 3.98 -6.62 8.19
CA GLY A 158 3.34 -7.18 7.01
C GLY A 158 4.10 -6.87 5.73
N LEU A 159 3.36 -6.77 4.63
CA LEU A 159 3.88 -6.55 3.27
C LEU A 159 3.34 -5.24 2.70
N LEU A 160 4.21 -4.50 2.03
CA LEU A 160 3.83 -3.39 1.16
C LEU A 160 4.22 -3.74 -0.28
N CYS A 161 3.29 -3.52 -1.20
CA CYS A 161 3.51 -3.64 -2.64
C CYS A 161 3.30 -2.30 -3.34
N VAL A 162 4.04 -2.08 -4.42
CA VAL A 162 3.87 -0.90 -5.27
C VAL A 162 3.65 -1.31 -6.71
N LYS A 163 2.87 -0.51 -7.44
CA LYS A 163 2.69 -0.65 -8.88
C LYS A 163 3.27 0.57 -9.57
N LYS A 164 4.24 0.34 -10.44
CA LYS A 164 4.78 1.37 -11.33
C LYS A 164 3.83 1.63 -12.49
N ASN A 165 3.82 2.88 -12.98
CA ASN A 165 3.05 3.31 -14.14
C ASN A 165 3.61 2.73 -15.44
#